data_0c0b26f7cb4e3096637b19d666bd5e99
#
_entry.id   0c0b26f7cb4e3096637b19d666bd5e99
#
_cell.length_a   1.000
_cell.length_b   1.000
_cell.length_c   1.000
_cell.angle_alpha   90.00
_cell.angle_beta   90.00
_cell.angle_gamma   90.00
#
_symmetry.space_group_name_H-M   'P 1'
#
loop_
_entity.id
_entity.type
_entity.pdbx_description
1 polymer ?
#
loop_
_entity_poly.entity_id
_entity_poly.type
_entity_poly.pdbx_seq_one_letter_code
_entity_poly.pdbx_strand_id
1 'polypeptide(L)'
;MLVTGPRGAVRLWPPRPAPAFGPRVAWGSLVEAFAQAFEQRRLFVLLPFSLIVGLIAYAAWPSEPGMLLYGVAGLVALGVIGGALLLGSLDGLRLGVQLAALALGFCLLPLHAAVYDSTMLTRAAYGTYEARVDEIISAGADGQRVVISELVPLEGARMPDIRRARLFLPNEPALAPGDRIRAAMRLAPVPGPVLPGAHDGQFHAYFSGIGAYGSVTGGTVSVVAAGDEGDMVRRVQALRNF
;
A
#
# COMPACT_ATOMS: atom_id res chain seq x y z
N MET A 1 -75.38 10.83 8.13
CA MET A 1 -75.11 11.59 6.91
C MET A 1 -73.59 11.53 6.69
N LEU A 2 -73.15 10.50 5.91
CA LEU A 2 -71.78 10.23 5.65
C LEU A 2 -71.39 10.89 4.32
N VAL A 3 -70.48 11.87 4.36
CA VAL A 3 -69.95 12.53 3.18
C VAL A 3 -68.68 11.77 2.78
N THR A 4 -68.82 11.00 1.72
CA THR A 4 -67.65 10.34 1.07
C THR A 4 -66.97 11.35 0.17
N GLY A 5 -65.77 11.81 0.55
CA GLY A 5 -64.89 12.61 -0.28
C GLY A 5 -64.17 11.76 -1.33
N PRO A 6 -63.81 12.32 -2.50
CA PRO A 6 -63.21 11.56 -3.59
C PRO A 6 -61.78 11.07 -3.26
N ARG A 7 -61.53 9.79 -3.58
CA ARG A 7 -60.24 9.12 -3.47
C ARG A 7 -59.18 9.87 -4.26
N GLY A 8 -58.26 10.52 -3.57
CA GLY A 8 -57.12 11.17 -4.20
C GLY A 8 -56.27 10.17 -4.97
N ALA A 9 -56.21 10.37 -6.27
CA ALA A 9 -55.27 9.66 -7.11
C ALA A 9 -53.84 10.02 -6.68
N VAL A 10 -53.11 9.05 -6.18
CA VAL A 10 -51.66 9.18 -5.92
C VAL A 10 -51.00 9.43 -7.29
N ARG A 11 -50.59 10.67 -7.54
CA ARG A 11 -49.74 10.96 -8.70
C ARG A 11 -48.40 10.25 -8.48
N LEU A 12 -48.23 9.10 -9.13
CA LEU A 12 -46.94 8.49 -9.25
C LEU A 12 -46.08 9.46 -10.10
N TRP A 13 -45.08 10.05 -9.43
CA TRP A 13 -44.05 10.85 -10.08
C TRP A 13 -43.39 9.96 -11.13
N PRO A 14 -43.24 10.39 -12.40
CA PRO A 14 -42.55 9.58 -13.39
C PRO A 14 -41.15 9.27 -12.91
N PRO A 15 -40.67 8.00 -13.07
CA PRO A 15 -39.31 7.64 -12.70
C PRO A 15 -38.35 8.56 -13.43
N ARG A 16 -37.49 9.24 -12.65
CA ARG A 16 -36.40 10.03 -13.25
C ARG A 16 -35.58 9.11 -14.13
N PRO A 17 -35.32 9.47 -15.40
CA PRO A 17 -34.43 8.68 -16.23
C PRO A 17 -33.09 8.52 -15.51
N ALA A 18 -32.58 7.29 -15.43
CA ALA A 18 -31.28 7.01 -14.86
C ALA A 18 -30.22 7.84 -15.62
N PRO A 19 -29.33 8.55 -14.91
CA PRO A 19 -28.29 9.32 -15.59
C PRO A 19 -27.46 8.38 -16.47
N ALA A 20 -27.31 8.71 -17.74
CA ALA A 20 -26.47 7.98 -18.67
C ALA A 20 -25.00 8.19 -18.23
N PHE A 21 -24.41 7.22 -17.55
CA PHE A 21 -23.02 7.23 -17.16
C PHE A 21 -22.14 6.91 -18.38
N GLY A 22 -21.80 7.94 -19.17
CA GLY A 22 -20.75 7.85 -20.17
C GLY A 22 -19.47 8.52 -19.68
N PRO A 23 -18.27 8.07 -20.10
CA PRO A 23 -17.00 8.65 -19.63
C PRO A 23 -16.89 10.17 -19.90
N ARG A 24 -17.49 10.67 -20.97
CA ARG A 24 -17.54 12.11 -21.27
C ARG A 24 -18.45 12.90 -20.32
N VAL A 25 -19.56 12.30 -19.86
CA VAL A 25 -20.47 12.91 -18.90
C VAL A 25 -19.81 12.93 -17.51
N ALA A 26 -19.07 11.89 -17.17
CA ALA A 26 -18.32 11.83 -15.91
C ALA A 26 -17.22 12.90 -15.85
N TRP A 27 -16.48 13.14 -16.95
CA TRP A 27 -15.49 14.23 -17.02
C TRP A 27 -16.13 15.61 -16.92
N GLY A 28 -17.25 15.87 -17.61
CA GLY A 28 -17.98 17.13 -17.52
C GLY A 28 -18.43 17.42 -16.10
N SER A 29 -19.05 16.44 -15.42
CA SER A 29 -19.50 16.57 -14.05
C SER A 29 -18.36 16.75 -13.03
N LEU A 30 -17.21 16.13 -13.26
CA LEU A 30 -16.01 16.36 -12.44
C LEU A 30 -15.49 17.80 -12.58
N VAL A 31 -15.35 18.29 -13.82
CA VAL A 31 -14.90 19.67 -14.09
C VAL A 31 -15.87 20.69 -13.48
N GLU A 32 -17.17 20.48 -13.64
CA GLU A 32 -18.19 21.35 -13.01
C GLU A 32 -18.14 21.29 -11.47
N ALA A 33 -17.97 20.09 -10.88
CA ALA A 33 -17.82 19.94 -9.44
C ALA A 33 -16.55 20.64 -8.92
N PHE A 34 -15.44 20.57 -9.66
CA PHE A 34 -14.23 21.31 -9.35
C PHE A 34 -14.44 22.83 -9.44
N ALA A 35 -15.03 23.32 -10.52
CA ALA A 35 -15.35 24.73 -10.69
C ALA A 35 -16.26 25.25 -9.56
N GLN A 36 -17.29 24.48 -9.23
CA GLN A 36 -18.22 24.83 -8.15
C GLN A 36 -17.57 24.79 -6.76
N ALA A 37 -16.65 23.83 -6.51
CA ALA A 37 -15.88 23.79 -5.27
C ALA A 37 -14.93 24.99 -5.14
N PHE A 38 -14.40 25.46 -6.28
CA PHE A 38 -13.56 26.66 -6.35
C PHE A 38 -14.38 27.92 -6.04
N GLU A 39 -15.53 28.09 -6.67
CA GLU A 39 -16.43 29.24 -6.45
C GLU A 39 -17.00 29.25 -5.03
N GLN A 40 -17.40 28.11 -4.50
CA GLN A 40 -17.96 27.98 -3.14
C GLN A 40 -16.90 28.03 -2.04
N ARG A 41 -15.63 28.29 -2.36
CA ARG A 41 -14.50 28.32 -1.42
C ARG A 41 -14.31 27.05 -0.60
N ARG A 42 -14.81 25.90 -1.08
CA ARG A 42 -14.71 24.59 -0.44
C ARG A 42 -13.50 23.77 -0.90
N LEU A 43 -12.39 24.43 -1.22
CA LEU A 43 -11.14 23.77 -1.69
C LEU A 43 -10.59 22.74 -0.69
N PHE A 44 -10.97 22.85 0.57
CA PHE A 44 -10.67 21.84 1.58
C PHE A 44 -11.13 20.43 1.19
N VAL A 45 -12.30 20.29 0.51
CA VAL A 45 -12.83 19.00 0.05
C VAL A 45 -11.91 18.36 -1.02
N LEU A 46 -11.09 19.16 -1.70
CA LEU A 46 -10.18 18.71 -2.74
C LEU A 46 -8.81 18.19 -2.21
N LEU A 47 -8.50 18.44 -0.93
CA LEU A 47 -7.23 18.00 -0.32
C LEU A 47 -6.95 16.50 -0.48
N PRO A 48 -7.91 15.58 -0.20
CA PRO A 48 -7.67 14.16 -0.41
C PRO A 48 -7.37 13.81 -1.86
N PHE A 49 -8.03 14.49 -2.81
CA PHE A 49 -7.79 14.27 -4.24
C PHE A 49 -6.42 14.76 -4.67
N SER A 50 -5.95 15.90 -4.17
CA SER A 50 -4.59 16.39 -4.43
C SER A 50 -3.54 15.42 -3.89
N LEU A 51 -3.74 14.86 -2.70
CA LEU A 51 -2.87 13.84 -2.12
C LEU A 51 -2.86 12.56 -2.95
N ILE A 52 -4.03 12.07 -3.39
CA ILE A 52 -4.16 10.89 -4.26
C ILE A 52 -3.45 11.14 -5.61
N VAL A 53 -3.63 12.31 -6.21
CA VAL A 53 -2.94 12.67 -7.47
C VAL A 53 -1.43 12.66 -7.28
N GLY A 54 -0.93 13.17 -6.16
CA GLY A 54 0.49 13.08 -5.82
C GLY A 54 1.00 11.64 -5.71
N LEU A 55 0.25 10.78 -5.05
CA LEU A 55 0.56 9.36 -4.91
C LEU A 55 0.59 8.64 -6.28
N ILE A 56 -0.41 8.90 -7.13
CA ILE A 56 -0.48 8.35 -8.49
C ILE A 56 0.69 8.86 -9.33
N ALA A 57 1.04 10.14 -9.23
CA ALA A 57 2.16 10.73 -9.95
C ALA A 57 3.49 10.04 -9.59
N TYR A 58 3.71 9.72 -8.32
CA TYR A 58 4.87 8.92 -7.90
C TYR A 58 4.82 7.50 -8.46
N ALA A 59 3.69 6.82 -8.34
CA ALA A 59 3.53 5.44 -8.83
C ALA A 59 3.69 5.31 -10.36
N ALA A 60 3.35 6.36 -11.10
CA ALA A 60 3.51 6.44 -12.55
C ALA A 60 4.92 6.87 -12.99
N TRP A 61 5.80 7.28 -12.05
CA TRP A 61 7.15 7.72 -12.39
C TRP A 61 8.01 6.54 -12.83
N PRO A 62 8.74 6.65 -13.95
CA PRO A 62 9.43 5.50 -14.56
C PRO A 62 10.68 5.04 -13.78
N SER A 63 11.18 5.84 -12.85
CA SER A 63 12.36 5.54 -12.03
C SER A 63 12.23 6.22 -10.67
N GLU A 64 13.00 5.78 -9.69
CA GLU A 64 12.98 6.40 -8.37
C GLU A 64 13.44 7.86 -8.46
N PRO A 65 12.58 8.83 -8.05
CA PRO A 65 12.92 10.25 -8.14
C PRO A 65 14.10 10.59 -7.23
N GLY A 66 15.04 11.38 -7.73
CA GLY A 66 16.17 11.83 -6.91
C GLY A 66 15.73 12.79 -5.79
N MET A 67 16.50 12.84 -4.70
CA MET A 67 16.26 13.70 -3.53
C MET A 67 16.01 15.17 -3.89
N LEU A 68 16.60 15.65 -4.98
CA LEU A 68 16.45 17.02 -5.45
C LEU A 68 15.00 17.33 -5.85
N LEU A 69 14.28 16.37 -6.46
CA LEU A 69 12.89 16.56 -6.87
C LEU A 69 11.97 16.77 -5.66
N TYR A 70 12.18 16.01 -4.59
CA TYR A 70 11.42 16.17 -3.34
C TYR A 70 11.68 17.54 -2.70
N GLY A 71 12.95 17.98 -2.70
CA GLY A 71 13.33 19.30 -2.22
C GLY A 71 12.67 20.44 -3.01
N VAL A 72 12.67 20.34 -4.34
CA VAL A 72 12.03 21.32 -5.22
C VAL A 72 10.52 21.36 -5.01
N ALA A 73 9.86 20.21 -4.94
CA ALA A 73 8.42 20.15 -4.69
C ALA A 73 8.03 20.80 -3.36
N GLY A 74 8.79 20.54 -2.30
CA GLY A 74 8.60 21.16 -0.99
C GLY A 74 8.84 22.68 -1.02
N LEU A 75 9.90 23.14 -1.67
CA LEU A 75 10.22 24.56 -1.78
C LEU A 75 9.16 25.33 -2.58
N VAL A 76 8.66 24.76 -3.67
CA VAL A 76 7.56 25.37 -4.46
C VAL A 76 6.31 25.51 -3.60
N ALA A 77 5.91 24.47 -2.89
CA ALA A 77 4.73 24.52 -2.02
C ALA A 77 4.88 25.58 -0.91
N LEU A 78 6.04 25.61 -0.24
CA LEU A 78 6.35 26.60 0.80
C LEU A 78 6.42 28.03 0.23
N GLY A 79 7.01 28.22 -0.96
CA GLY A 79 7.10 29.50 -1.64
C GLY A 79 5.72 30.07 -1.99
N VAL A 80 4.80 29.23 -2.49
CA VAL A 80 3.44 29.66 -2.79
C VAL A 80 2.67 30.00 -1.50
N ILE A 81 2.80 29.21 -0.45
CA ILE A 81 2.17 29.50 0.85
C ILE A 81 2.74 30.78 1.43
N GLY A 82 4.06 30.94 1.48
CA GLY A 82 4.73 32.14 2.02
C GLY A 82 4.36 33.40 1.24
N GLY A 83 4.40 33.33 -0.09
CA GLY A 83 3.96 34.43 -0.96
C GLY A 83 2.48 34.82 -0.74
N ALA A 84 1.61 33.83 -0.60
CA ALA A 84 0.19 34.06 -0.33
C ALA A 84 -0.05 34.72 1.03
N LEU A 85 0.70 34.33 2.04
CA LEU A 85 0.62 34.95 3.38
C LEU A 85 1.11 36.39 3.35
N LEU A 86 2.23 36.70 2.65
CA LEU A 86 2.79 38.05 2.52
C LEU A 86 1.84 38.99 1.76
N LEU A 87 1.15 38.48 0.73
CA LEU A 87 0.22 39.22 -0.10
C LEU A 87 -1.19 39.31 0.49
N GLY A 88 -1.49 38.60 1.60
CA GLY A 88 -2.81 38.50 2.18
C GLY A 88 -3.84 37.79 1.28
N SER A 89 -3.38 36.98 0.31
CA SER A 89 -4.23 36.32 -0.68
C SER A 89 -4.77 35.00 -0.16
N LEU A 90 -6.07 34.94 0.15
CA LEU A 90 -6.73 33.68 0.58
C LEU A 90 -6.74 32.62 -0.53
N ASP A 91 -6.86 33.01 -1.79
CA ASP A 91 -6.89 32.08 -2.91
C ASP A 91 -5.49 31.54 -3.19
N GLY A 92 -4.46 32.36 -3.05
CA GLY A 92 -3.06 31.90 -3.08
C GLY A 92 -2.75 30.91 -1.96
N LEU A 93 -3.23 31.17 -0.75
CA LEU A 93 -3.05 30.26 0.39
C LEU A 93 -3.73 28.89 0.13
N ARG A 94 -4.94 28.88 -0.41
CA ARG A 94 -5.66 27.66 -0.77
C ARG A 94 -4.92 26.86 -1.84
N LEU A 95 -4.43 27.54 -2.89
CA LEU A 95 -3.63 26.89 -3.92
C LEU A 95 -2.35 26.32 -3.33
N GLY A 96 -1.67 27.05 -2.46
CA GLY A 96 -0.47 26.59 -1.76
C GLY A 96 -0.71 25.33 -0.94
N VAL A 97 -1.83 25.27 -0.21
CA VAL A 97 -2.22 24.09 0.57
C VAL A 97 -2.51 22.89 -0.35
N GLN A 98 -3.15 23.09 -1.52
CA GLN A 98 -3.37 22.01 -2.49
C GLN A 98 -2.05 21.49 -3.07
N LEU A 99 -1.12 22.39 -3.41
CA LEU A 99 0.22 22.00 -3.88
C LEU A 99 1.02 21.28 -2.78
N ALA A 100 0.90 21.70 -1.54
CA ALA A 100 1.51 21.01 -0.41
C ALA A 100 0.93 19.61 -0.21
N ALA A 101 -0.39 19.45 -0.33
CA ALA A 101 -1.03 18.14 -0.27
C ALA A 101 -0.58 17.21 -1.41
N LEU A 102 -0.45 17.74 -2.63
CA LEU A 102 0.07 17.00 -3.78
C LEU A 102 1.53 16.58 -3.56
N ALA A 103 2.40 17.50 -3.11
CA ALA A 103 3.78 17.20 -2.80
C ALA A 103 3.90 16.17 -1.66
N LEU A 104 3.05 16.27 -0.63
CA LEU A 104 2.99 15.28 0.46
C LEU A 104 2.60 13.91 -0.08
N GLY A 105 1.57 13.82 -0.93
CA GLY A 105 1.16 12.58 -1.57
C GLY A 105 2.27 11.95 -2.39
N PHE A 106 3.02 12.76 -3.15
CA PHE A 106 4.18 12.31 -3.92
C PHE A 106 5.31 11.76 -3.02
N CYS A 107 5.52 12.36 -1.85
CA CYS A 107 6.54 11.93 -0.90
C CYS A 107 6.12 10.76 0.01
N LEU A 108 4.84 10.40 0.06
CA LEU A 108 4.31 9.46 1.04
C LEU A 108 4.89 8.06 0.90
N LEU A 109 4.97 7.53 -0.32
CA LEU A 109 5.54 6.20 -0.58
C LEU A 109 7.04 6.12 -0.27
N PRO A 110 7.90 7.02 -0.76
CA PRO A 110 9.32 6.99 -0.41
C PRO A 110 9.57 7.23 1.08
N LEU A 111 8.77 8.06 1.73
CA LEU A 111 8.84 8.24 3.18
C LEU A 111 8.49 6.95 3.93
N HIS A 112 7.43 6.27 3.49
CA HIS A 112 7.06 4.96 4.03
C HIS A 112 8.20 3.95 3.85
N ALA A 113 8.79 3.86 2.65
CA ALA A 113 9.92 2.98 2.39
C ALA A 113 11.14 3.30 3.27
N ALA A 114 11.45 4.58 3.45
CA ALA A 114 12.56 5.02 4.31
C ALA A 114 12.33 4.69 5.81
N VAL A 115 11.09 4.82 6.29
CA VAL A 115 10.75 4.48 7.68
C VAL A 115 10.80 2.98 7.93
N TYR A 116 10.39 2.18 6.95
CA TYR A 116 10.37 0.72 7.08
C TYR A 116 11.67 0.04 6.64
N ASP A 117 12.67 0.79 6.16
CA ASP A 117 13.99 0.29 5.75
C ASP A 117 13.90 -0.96 4.86
N SER A 118 13.21 -0.81 3.73
CA SER A 118 12.91 -1.90 2.79
C SER A 118 14.13 -2.18 1.90
N THR A 119 15.17 -2.80 2.46
CA THR A 119 16.32 -3.26 1.67
C THR A 119 15.94 -4.47 0.83
N MET A 120 16.37 -4.48 -0.45
CA MET A 120 16.11 -5.56 -1.40
C MET A 120 17.37 -6.38 -1.61
N LEU A 121 17.23 -7.70 -1.56
CA LEU A 121 18.34 -8.61 -1.84
C LEU A 121 18.79 -8.49 -3.29
N THR A 122 20.07 -8.26 -3.51
CA THR A 122 20.67 -8.13 -4.86
C THR A 122 21.23 -9.42 -5.40
N ARG A 123 21.62 -10.34 -4.52
CA ARG A 123 22.22 -11.64 -4.88
C ARG A 123 21.60 -12.76 -4.05
N ALA A 124 21.44 -13.93 -4.63
CA ALA A 124 20.93 -15.09 -3.91
C ALA A 124 21.82 -15.43 -2.71
N ALA A 125 21.17 -15.74 -1.59
CA ALA A 125 21.81 -16.21 -0.36
C ALA A 125 21.32 -17.64 -0.04
N TYR A 126 22.25 -18.47 0.37
CA TYR A 126 22.01 -19.87 0.73
C TYR A 126 22.59 -20.12 2.10
N GLY A 127 21.91 -20.88 2.91
CA GLY A 127 22.41 -21.28 4.23
C GLY A 127 21.32 -21.75 5.17
N THR A 128 21.74 -22.13 6.35
CA THR A 128 20.85 -22.43 7.47
C THR A 128 20.56 -21.14 8.23
N TYR A 129 19.30 -20.79 8.36
CA TYR A 129 18.86 -19.60 9.08
C TYR A 129 17.84 -19.96 10.14
N GLU A 130 17.89 -19.21 11.23
CA GLU A 130 16.81 -19.11 12.18
C GLU A 130 16.03 -17.82 11.88
N ALA A 131 14.70 -17.90 11.88
CA ALA A 131 13.86 -16.77 11.56
C ALA A 131 12.54 -16.83 12.34
N ARG A 132 11.91 -15.67 12.52
CA ARG A 132 10.59 -15.56 13.12
C ARG A 132 9.54 -15.52 12.02
N VAL A 133 8.45 -16.27 12.21
CA VAL A 133 7.27 -16.22 11.35
C VAL A 133 6.40 -15.03 11.76
N ASP A 134 6.30 -14.03 10.88
CA ASP A 134 5.44 -12.86 11.13
C ASP A 134 3.99 -13.14 10.72
N GLU A 135 3.82 -13.78 9.57
CA GLU A 135 2.52 -13.93 8.94
C GLU A 135 2.46 -15.19 8.07
N ILE A 136 1.30 -15.85 8.05
CA ILE A 136 0.99 -16.92 7.10
C ILE A 136 0.08 -16.33 6.02
N ILE A 137 0.62 -16.21 4.78
CA ILE A 137 -0.12 -15.63 3.65
C ILE A 137 -1.13 -16.62 3.10
N SER A 138 -0.71 -17.86 2.91
CA SER A 138 -1.56 -18.94 2.42
C SER A 138 -1.01 -20.30 2.84
N ALA A 139 -1.93 -21.22 3.12
CA ALA A 139 -1.63 -22.63 3.27
C ALA A 139 -2.50 -23.39 2.26
N GLY A 140 -1.90 -24.29 1.48
CA GLY A 140 -2.57 -25.07 0.44
C GLY A 140 -2.01 -26.48 0.39
N ALA A 141 -2.51 -27.33 -0.52
CA ALA A 141 -2.07 -28.73 -0.63
C ALA A 141 -0.56 -28.88 -0.89
N ASP A 142 0.02 -27.93 -1.65
CA ASP A 142 1.42 -28.00 -2.10
C ASP A 142 2.42 -27.39 -1.10
N GLY A 143 1.95 -26.71 -0.06
CA GLY A 143 2.80 -26.04 0.92
C GLY A 143 2.18 -24.75 1.45
N GLN A 144 2.94 -24.08 2.30
CA GLN A 144 2.55 -22.82 2.91
C GLN A 144 3.49 -21.68 2.52
N ARG A 145 2.91 -20.47 2.37
CA ARG A 145 3.65 -19.23 2.13
C ARG A 145 3.59 -18.38 3.37
N VAL A 146 4.75 -18.06 3.90
CA VAL A 146 4.88 -17.26 5.12
C VAL A 146 5.77 -16.04 4.89
N VAL A 147 5.59 -15.02 5.70
CA VAL A 147 6.54 -13.92 5.84
C VAL A 147 7.37 -14.18 7.08
N ILE A 148 8.68 -14.12 6.91
CA ILE A 148 9.64 -14.27 8.00
C ILE A 148 10.43 -12.99 8.19
N SER A 149 10.85 -12.76 9.43
CA SER A 149 11.73 -11.66 9.85
C SER A 149 12.81 -12.16 10.82
N GLU A 150 13.62 -11.24 11.32
CA GLU A 150 14.68 -11.54 12.31
C GLU A 150 15.59 -12.71 11.86
N LEU A 151 16.01 -12.71 10.60
CA LEU A 151 16.89 -13.77 10.09
C LEU A 151 18.23 -13.76 10.81
N VAL A 152 18.59 -14.89 11.39
CA VAL A 152 19.89 -15.12 12.04
C VAL A 152 20.62 -16.23 11.27
N PRO A 153 21.77 -15.95 10.68
CA PRO A 153 22.53 -16.97 9.98
C PRO A 153 23.16 -17.97 10.97
N LEU A 154 23.11 -19.24 10.63
CA LEU A 154 23.75 -20.34 11.36
C LEU A 154 24.82 -20.99 10.49
N GLU A 155 25.74 -21.73 11.11
CA GLU A 155 26.71 -22.59 10.39
C GLU A 155 27.54 -21.87 9.31
N GLY A 156 27.94 -20.61 9.57
CA GLY A 156 28.74 -19.85 8.62
C GLY A 156 27.97 -19.27 7.43
N ALA A 157 26.63 -19.33 7.44
CA ALA A 157 25.79 -18.66 6.46
C ALA A 157 26.01 -17.14 6.49
N ARG A 158 25.92 -16.49 5.33
CA ARG A 158 26.07 -15.04 5.24
C ARG A 158 24.77 -14.37 5.69
N MET A 159 24.88 -13.32 6.51
CA MET A 159 23.75 -12.47 6.87
C MET A 159 23.20 -11.79 5.60
N PRO A 160 21.93 -12.03 5.23
CA PRO A 160 21.29 -11.29 4.15
C PRO A 160 20.92 -9.90 4.65
N ASP A 161 21.21 -8.89 3.84
CA ASP A 161 20.83 -7.50 4.16
C ASP A 161 19.38 -7.25 3.77
N ILE A 162 18.47 -7.88 4.50
CA ILE A 162 17.02 -7.77 4.32
C ILE A 162 16.32 -7.84 5.67
N ARG A 163 15.23 -7.12 5.78
CA ARG A 163 14.43 -7.12 7.01
C ARG A 163 13.44 -8.28 7.05
N ARG A 164 12.78 -8.55 5.93
CA ARG A 164 11.73 -9.59 5.80
C ARG A 164 11.90 -10.34 4.50
N ALA A 165 11.50 -11.61 4.52
CA ALA A 165 11.43 -12.42 3.31
C ALA A 165 10.10 -13.18 3.24
N ARG A 166 9.63 -13.42 2.01
CA ARG A 166 8.53 -14.33 1.75
C ARG A 166 9.10 -15.71 1.45
N LEU A 167 8.73 -16.70 2.25
CA LEU A 167 9.27 -18.05 2.19
C LEU A 167 8.17 -19.03 1.80
N PHE A 168 8.50 -19.95 0.89
CA PHE A 168 7.69 -21.12 0.60
C PHE A 168 8.27 -22.34 1.33
N LEU A 169 7.42 -23.04 2.09
CA LEU A 169 7.79 -24.21 2.86
C LEU A 169 6.72 -25.30 2.80
N PRO A 170 7.09 -26.55 3.16
CA PRO A 170 6.11 -27.64 3.26
C PRO A 170 5.06 -27.34 4.35
N ASN A 171 3.95 -28.06 4.31
CA ASN A 171 2.86 -27.89 5.28
C ASN A 171 3.20 -28.42 6.68
N GLU A 172 4.22 -29.25 6.79
CA GLU A 172 4.69 -29.80 8.06
C GLU A 172 6.06 -29.20 8.42
N PRO A 173 6.25 -28.74 9.66
CA PRO A 173 5.26 -28.66 10.73
C PRO A 173 4.23 -27.54 10.50
N ALA A 174 3.04 -27.65 11.12
CA ALA A 174 2.09 -26.56 11.16
C ALA A 174 2.68 -25.39 11.94
N LEU A 175 2.76 -24.21 11.28
CA LEU A 175 3.34 -23.01 11.84
C LEU A 175 2.27 -22.04 12.31
N ALA A 176 2.61 -21.24 13.29
CA ALA A 176 1.81 -20.12 13.76
C ALA A 176 2.63 -18.81 13.71
N PRO A 177 1.97 -17.64 13.58
CA PRO A 177 2.65 -16.37 13.74
C PRO A 177 3.35 -16.27 15.11
N GLY A 178 4.56 -15.74 15.09
CA GLY A 178 5.42 -15.67 16.27
C GLY A 178 6.37 -16.86 16.43
N ASP A 179 6.14 -17.99 15.77
CA ASP A 179 7.03 -19.15 15.85
C ASP A 179 8.43 -18.82 15.32
N ARG A 180 9.45 -19.34 16.00
CA ARG A 180 10.83 -19.34 15.51
C ARG A 180 11.12 -20.65 14.83
N ILE A 181 11.53 -20.55 13.56
CA ILE A 181 11.85 -21.70 12.74
C ILE A 181 13.33 -21.71 12.37
N ARG A 182 13.89 -22.91 12.26
CA ARG A 182 15.22 -23.14 11.71
C ARG A 182 15.08 -24.02 10.47
N ALA A 183 15.65 -23.58 9.36
CA ALA A 183 15.65 -24.34 8.13
C ALA A 183 16.84 -23.95 7.22
N ALA A 184 17.24 -24.86 6.36
CA ALA A 184 18.11 -24.53 5.23
C ALA A 184 17.26 -23.79 4.17
N MET A 185 17.64 -22.56 3.88
CA MET A 185 16.87 -21.65 3.02
C MET A 185 17.69 -21.21 1.81
N ARG A 186 17.01 -21.11 0.69
CA ARG A 186 17.49 -20.39 -0.48
C ARG A 186 16.68 -19.10 -0.58
N LEU A 187 17.35 -17.97 -0.39
CA LEU A 187 16.79 -16.64 -0.57
C LEU A 187 17.24 -16.08 -1.91
N ALA A 188 16.34 -15.56 -2.70
CA ALA A 188 16.61 -14.99 -4.01
C ALA A 188 16.04 -13.56 -4.10
N PRO A 189 16.64 -12.69 -4.93
CA PRO A 189 16.06 -11.40 -5.25
C PRO A 189 14.62 -11.54 -5.73
N VAL A 190 13.77 -10.58 -5.40
CA VAL A 190 12.41 -10.54 -5.93
C VAL A 190 12.48 -10.31 -7.45
N PRO A 191 11.85 -11.16 -8.28
CA PRO A 191 11.89 -11.00 -9.72
C PRO A 191 11.19 -9.73 -10.16
N GLY A 192 11.82 -8.99 -11.08
CA GLY A 192 11.20 -7.84 -11.75
C GLY A 192 10.16 -8.27 -12.80
N PRO A 193 9.54 -7.31 -13.49
CA PRO A 193 8.58 -7.60 -14.55
C PRO A 193 9.24 -8.37 -15.70
N VAL A 194 8.63 -9.47 -16.13
CA VAL A 194 9.15 -10.33 -17.20
C VAL A 194 8.98 -9.68 -18.57
N LEU A 195 7.95 -8.83 -18.73
CA LEU A 195 7.63 -8.10 -19.96
C LEU A 195 7.42 -6.63 -19.67
N PRO A 196 7.72 -5.73 -20.62
CA PRO A 196 7.38 -4.31 -20.49
C PRO A 196 5.87 -4.13 -20.25
N GLY A 197 5.49 -3.42 -19.19
CA GLY A 197 4.09 -3.22 -18.79
C GLY A 197 3.44 -4.39 -18.04
N ALA A 198 4.17 -5.48 -17.75
CA ALA A 198 3.70 -6.53 -16.87
C ALA A 198 3.68 -6.06 -15.41
N HIS A 199 2.95 -6.82 -14.57
CA HIS A 199 2.91 -6.57 -13.13
C HIS A 199 4.31 -6.59 -12.50
N ASP A 200 4.66 -5.50 -11.83
CA ASP A 200 5.93 -5.37 -11.12
C ASP A 200 5.81 -5.90 -9.69
N GLY A 201 6.26 -7.15 -9.51
CA GLY A 201 6.30 -7.78 -8.18
C GLY A 201 7.29 -7.12 -7.24
N GLN A 202 8.35 -6.47 -7.75
CA GLN A 202 9.34 -5.77 -6.94
C GLN A 202 8.73 -4.55 -6.25
N PHE A 203 7.91 -3.77 -6.98
CA PHE A 203 7.21 -2.63 -6.42
C PHE A 203 6.37 -3.03 -5.20
N HIS A 204 5.55 -4.08 -5.34
CA HIS A 204 4.75 -4.57 -4.23
C HIS A 204 5.57 -5.11 -3.06
N ALA A 205 6.64 -5.86 -3.35
CA ALA A 205 7.52 -6.41 -2.32
C ALA A 205 8.21 -5.29 -1.54
N TYR A 206 8.75 -4.29 -2.24
CA TYR A 206 9.42 -3.15 -1.64
C TYR A 206 8.53 -2.41 -0.64
N PHE A 207 7.32 -2.03 -1.04
CA PHE A 207 6.39 -1.31 -0.17
C PHE A 207 5.74 -2.20 0.90
N SER A 208 5.83 -3.52 0.77
CA SER A 208 5.45 -4.47 1.82
C SER A 208 6.60 -4.80 2.79
N GLY A 209 7.79 -4.21 2.59
CA GLY A 209 8.99 -4.47 3.37
C GLY A 209 9.58 -5.87 3.14
N ILE A 210 9.27 -6.53 2.01
CA ILE A 210 9.76 -7.85 1.66
C ILE A 210 10.96 -7.71 0.73
N GLY A 211 12.15 -7.98 1.26
CA GLY A 211 13.42 -7.83 0.52
C GLY A 211 13.82 -9.04 -0.31
N ALA A 212 13.25 -10.21 -0.08
CA ALA A 212 13.58 -11.44 -0.81
C ALA A 212 12.41 -12.41 -0.88
N TYR A 213 12.45 -13.28 -1.89
CA TYR A 213 11.65 -14.49 -1.95
C TYR A 213 12.55 -15.71 -1.73
N GLY A 214 12.01 -16.74 -1.10
CA GLY A 214 12.79 -17.92 -0.81
C GLY A 214 12.00 -19.20 -0.72
N SER A 215 12.72 -20.30 -0.61
CA SER A 215 12.20 -21.63 -0.37
C SER A 215 13.10 -22.40 0.58
N VAL A 216 12.51 -23.33 1.32
CA VAL A 216 13.28 -24.27 2.13
C VAL A 216 13.91 -25.32 1.23
N THR A 217 15.19 -25.58 1.46
CA THR A 217 15.94 -26.63 0.77
C THR A 217 16.02 -27.86 1.68
N GLY A 218 15.81 -29.05 1.12
CA GLY A 218 15.87 -30.31 1.90
C GLY A 218 14.59 -30.65 2.69
N GLY A 219 13.55 -29.84 2.62
CA GLY A 219 12.19 -30.16 3.14
C GLY A 219 12.06 -30.22 4.66
N THR A 220 13.13 -30.00 5.43
CA THR A 220 13.08 -30.05 6.91
C THR A 220 13.00 -28.66 7.51
N VAL A 221 11.94 -28.42 8.26
CA VAL A 221 11.72 -27.21 9.06
C VAL A 221 11.61 -27.64 10.51
N SER A 222 12.42 -27.08 11.39
CA SER A 222 12.29 -27.30 12.84
C SER A 222 11.76 -26.05 13.50
N VAL A 223 10.75 -26.20 14.35
CA VAL A 223 10.27 -25.14 15.22
C VAL A 223 11.17 -25.12 16.46
N VAL A 224 11.90 -24.04 16.64
CA VAL A 224 12.85 -23.86 17.74
C VAL A 224 12.16 -23.33 18.99
N ALA A 225 11.21 -22.41 18.81
CA ALA A 225 10.40 -21.86 19.87
C ALA A 225 9.00 -21.53 19.32
N ALA A 226 7.98 -21.91 20.09
CA ALA A 226 6.62 -21.47 19.82
C ALA A 226 6.46 -19.98 20.14
N GLY A 227 5.77 -19.24 19.29
CA GLY A 227 5.55 -17.82 19.51
C GLY A 227 4.66 -17.55 20.71
N ASP A 228 5.14 -16.69 21.60
CA ASP A 228 4.37 -16.20 22.76
C ASP A 228 3.58 -14.92 22.40
N GLU A 229 3.32 -14.70 21.11
CA GLU A 229 2.48 -13.57 20.69
C GLU A 229 1.03 -13.83 21.06
N GLY A 230 0.56 -12.93 21.91
CA GLY A 230 -0.74 -13.02 22.55
C GLY A 230 -1.88 -13.33 21.58
N ASP A 231 -2.83 -14.03 22.11
CA ASP A 231 -4.09 -14.56 21.55
C ASP A 231 -4.80 -13.63 20.52
N MET A 232 -4.51 -12.32 20.57
CA MET A 232 -5.13 -11.31 19.71
C MET A 232 -4.64 -11.36 18.24
N VAL A 233 -3.33 -11.53 18.01
CA VAL A 233 -2.79 -11.61 16.63
C VAL A 233 -3.26 -12.89 15.96
N ARG A 234 -3.28 -14.00 16.69
CA ARG A 234 -3.83 -15.28 16.22
C ARG A 234 -5.32 -15.18 15.89
N ARG A 235 -6.12 -14.47 16.70
CA ARG A 235 -7.56 -14.24 16.44
C ARG A 235 -7.80 -13.38 15.21
N VAL A 236 -7.05 -12.30 15.04
CA VAL A 236 -7.17 -11.44 13.86
C VAL A 236 -6.80 -12.20 12.59
N GLN A 237 -5.79 -13.05 12.64
CA GLN A 237 -5.37 -13.84 11.48
C GLN A 237 -6.35 -14.98 11.17
N ALA A 238 -6.94 -15.61 12.19
CA ALA A 238 -8.01 -16.57 12.01
C ALA A 238 -9.24 -15.95 11.33
N LEU A 239 -9.60 -14.70 11.68
CA LEU A 239 -10.69 -13.97 11.02
C LEU A 239 -10.41 -13.60 9.57
N ARG A 240 -9.13 -13.42 9.20
CA ARG A 240 -8.75 -13.10 7.81
C ARG A 240 -8.73 -14.31 6.88
N ASN A 241 -8.60 -15.51 7.42
CA ASN A 241 -8.56 -16.76 6.68
C ASN A 241 -9.95 -17.44 6.53
N PHE A 242 -11.02 -16.77 7.02
CA PHE A 242 -12.41 -17.07 6.74
C PHE A 242 -12.94 -16.20 5.60
#